data_e9bb7a8f599f3f09a0ffdd764cdaefec
#
_entry.id   e9bb7a8f599f3f09a0ffdd764cdaefec
#
_cell.length_a   1.000
_cell.length_b   1.000
_cell.length_c   1.000
_cell.angle_alpha   90.00
_cell.angle_beta   90.00
_cell.angle_gamma   90.00
#
_symmetry.space_group_name_H-M   'P 1'
#
loop_
_entity.id
_entity.type
_entity.pdbx_description
1 polymer ?
#
loop_
_entity_poly.entity_id
_entity_poly.type
_entity_poly.pdbx_seq_one_letter_code
_entity_poly.pdbx_strand_id
1 'polypeptide(L)'
;MLKGKVALVTGAAQGIGLAISKEFIAQGANVVLSDYNTDVISTAKELAKNATGTVNGLVLDVTKVDNVQAGLKQIFDDFGRLDYVVNNAGGGVLKPFAELTEDDFDETVGLDLKGTFLCMREEIKLFLKQGFGSIVNCGALGSIYNPGGMGAYIAAKNGIMGMTQAAAVDYADQKIRVNCVAPGLTKTDLTSGDFLANVLPTVPMKRAESAEEVAKVFVFVASEATFMTGQTILSDGGVSVGLK
;
A
#
# COMPACT_ATOMS: atom_id res chain seq x y z
N MET A 1 -18.94 -7.88 4.35
CA MET A 1 -19.41 -6.62 3.73
C MET A 1 -18.99 -5.44 4.59
N LEU A 2 -18.42 -4.39 3.99
CA LEU A 2 -17.81 -3.25 4.69
C LEU A 2 -18.71 -1.98 4.68
N LYS A 3 -20.02 -2.17 4.61
CA LYS A 3 -20.99 -1.06 4.61
C LYS A 3 -20.79 -0.13 5.82
N GLY A 4 -20.67 1.18 5.56
CA GLY A 4 -20.44 2.21 6.59
C GLY A 4 -19.00 2.29 7.12
N LYS A 5 -18.10 1.45 6.62
CA LYS A 5 -16.65 1.53 6.87
C LYS A 5 -16.00 2.51 5.90
N VAL A 6 -14.91 3.13 6.33
CA VAL A 6 -14.16 4.11 5.54
C VAL A 6 -12.74 3.60 5.33
N ALA A 7 -12.30 3.55 4.08
CA ALA A 7 -10.96 3.16 3.68
C ALA A 7 -10.24 4.30 2.94
N LEU A 8 -8.97 4.52 3.26
CA LEU A 8 -8.04 5.36 2.51
C LEU A 8 -7.02 4.47 1.80
N VAL A 9 -6.77 4.72 0.51
CA VAL A 9 -5.72 4.04 -0.25
C VAL A 9 -4.83 5.09 -0.89
N THR A 10 -3.51 5.04 -0.62
CA THR A 10 -2.54 5.94 -1.25
C THR A 10 -1.94 5.33 -2.53
N GLY A 11 -1.53 6.18 -3.49
CA GLY A 11 -1.05 5.71 -4.79
C GLY A 11 -2.17 4.99 -5.58
N ALA A 12 -3.40 5.52 -5.52
CA ALA A 12 -4.60 4.83 -5.97
C ALA A 12 -5.09 5.23 -7.37
N ALA A 13 -4.37 6.09 -8.09
CA ALA A 13 -4.74 6.47 -9.46
C ALA A 13 -4.61 5.31 -10.43
N GLN A 14 -3.74 4.33 -10.17
CA GLN A 14 -3.44 3.20 -11.05
C GLN A 14 -2.95 1.95 -10.30
N GLY A 15 -2.69 0.87 -11.03
CA GLY A 15 -2.00 -0.33 -10.55
C GLY A 15 -2.66 -1.01 -9.34
N ILE A 16 -1.83 -1.44 -8.40
CA ILE A 16 -2.27 -2.16 -7.19
C ILE A 16 -3.19 -1.27 -6.33
N GLY A 17 -2.86 0.01 -6.13
CA GLY A 17 -3.68 0.91 -5.32
C GLY A 17 -5.10 1.11 -5.88
N LEU A 18 -5.22 1.23 -7.20
CA LEU A 18 -6.53 1.27 -7.87
C LEU A 18 -7.30 -0.04 -7.69
N ALA A 19 -6.63 -1.19 -7.82
CA ALA A 19 -7.27 -2.49 -7.62
C ALA A 19 -7.74 -2.69 -6.17
N ILE A 20 -6.95 -2.26 -5.18
CA ILE A 20 -7.34 -2.28 -3.75
C ILE A 20 -8.57 -1.40 -3.52
N SER A 21 -8.59 -0.20 -4.11
CA SER A 21 -9.74 0.70 -4.00
C SER A 21 -11.01 0.08 -4.57
N LYS A 22 -10.92 -0.56 -5.75
CA LYS A 22 -12.04 -1.30 -6.37
C LYS A 22 -12.53 -2.45 -5.50
N GLU A 23 -11.64 -3.19 -4.85
CA GLU A 23 -12.01 -4.28 -3.96
C GLU A 23 -12.74 -3.77 -2.72
N PHE A 24 -12.29 -2.69 -2.07
CA PHE A 24 -13.02 -2.05 -0.98
C PHE A 24 -14.40 -1.56 -1.40
N ILE A 25 -14.51 -0.94 -2.60
CA ILE A 25 -15.78 -0.49 -3.18
C ILE A 25 -16.73 -1.68 -3.39
N ALA A 26 -16.22 -2.78 -3.97
CA ALA A 26 -17.02 -3.99 -4.22
C ALA A 26 -17.57 -4.62 -2.93
N GLN A 27 -16.85 -4.45 -1.81
CA GLN A 27 -17.32 -4.88 -0.49
C GLN A 27 -18.23 -3.86 0.22
N GLY A 28 -18.53 -2.73 -0.44
CA GLY A 28 -19.50 -1.73 0.05
C GLY A 28 -18.94 -0.69 1.01
N ALA A 29 -17.61 -0.52 1.09
CA ALA A 29 -16.99 0.52 1.88
C ALA A 29 -17.16 1.91 1.23
N ASN A 30 -17.07 2.96 2.06
CA ASN A 30 -16.72 4.30 1.59
C ASN A 30 -15.21 4.33 1.34
N VAL A 31 -14.78 4.84 0.19
CA VAL A 31 -13.37 4.77 -0.19
C VAL A 31 -12.85 6.13 -0.63
N VAL A 32 -11.72 6.54 -0.06
CA VAL A 32 -10.95 7.69 -0.52
C VAL A 32 -9.73 7.18 -1.28
N LEU A 33 -9.73 7.39 -2.59
CA LEU A 33 -8.56 7.18 -3.43
C LEU A 33 -7.66 8.39 -3.30
N SER A 34 -6.40 8.22 -2.93
CA SER A 34 -5.45 9.34 -2.92
C SER A 34 -4.23 9.08 -3.78
N ASP A 35 -3.77 10.12 -4.44
CA ASP A 35 -2.58 10.11 -5.28
C ASP A 35 -2.02 11.53 -5.42
N TYR A 36 -0.72 11.67 -5.70
CA TYR A 36 -0.16 12.98 -6.09
C TYR A 36 -0.61 13.39 -7.49
N ASN A 37 -0.95 12.40 -8.35
CA ASN A 37 -1.51 12.63 -9.68
C ASN A 37 -2.98 13.04 -9.59
N THR A 38 -3.32 14.17 -10.21
CA THR A 38 -4.69 14.72 -10.22
C THR A 38 -5.71 13.82 -10.90
N ASP A 39 -5.29 12.85 -11.71
CA ASP A 39 -6.15 11.86 -12.37
C ASP A 39 -6.96 11.03 -11.37
N VAL A 40 -6.51 10.92 -10.12
CA VAL A 40 -7.22 10.27 -9.04
C VAL A 40 -8.64 10.80 -8.85
N ILE A 41 -8.86 12.10 -9.12
CA ILE A 41 -10.18 12.74 -9.02
C ILE A 41 -11.14 12.19 -10.08
N SER A 42 -10.68 12.08 -11.34
CA SER A 42 -11.49 11.54 -12.43
C SER A 42 -11.75 10.05 -12.26
N THR A 43 -10.74 9.30 -11.81
CA THR A 43 -10.82 7.87 -11.49
C THR A 43 -11.86 7.61 -10.41
N ALA A 44 -11.83 8.37 -9.32
CA ALA A 44 -12.81 8.23 -8.23
C ALA A 44 -14.24 8.55 -8.70
N LYS A 45 -14.43 9.60 -9.49
CA LYS A 45 -15.74 9.96 -10.08
C LYS A 45 -16.30 8.83 -10.95
N GLU A 46 -15.47 8.17 -11.73
CA GLU A 46 -15.88 7.04 -12.55
C GLU A 46 -16.32 5.85 -11.70
N LEU A 47 -15.54 5.49 -10.69
CA LEU A 47 -15.85 4.40 -9.79
C LEU A 47 -17.10 4.67 -8.95
N ALA A 48 -17.36 5.92 -8.58
CA ALA A 48 -18.54 6.33 -7.81
C ALA A 48 -19.86 6.01 -8.51
N LYS A 49 -19.89 5.94 -9.85
CA LYS A 49 -21.13 5.68 -10.62
C LYS A 49 -21.79 4.35 -10.29
N ASN A 50 -21.00 3.34 -9.92
CA ASN A 50 -21.48 1.99 -9.66
C ASN A 50 -21.24 1.55 -8.20
N ALA A 51 -20.78 2.45 -7.35
CA ALA A 51 -20.50 2.16 -5.94
C ALA A 51 -21.76 2.20 -5.09
N THR A 52 -21.83 1.36 -4.07
CA THR A 52 -22.89 1.42 -3.05
C THR A 52 -22.52 2.34 -1.89
N GLY A 53 -21.24 2.59 -1.67
CA GLY A 53 -20.70 3.55 -0.73
C GLY A 53 -20.24 4.84 -1.42
N THR A 54 -19.80 5.82 -0.65
CA THR A 54 -19.21 7.05 -1.17
C THR A 54 -17.80 6.79 -1.68
N VAL A 55 -17.44 7.33 -2.84
CA VAL A 55 -16.10 7.22 -3.42
C VAL A 55 -15.60 8.62 -3.73
N ASN A 56 -14.53 9.03 -3.05
CA ASN A 56 -13.91 10.34 -3.20
C ASN A 56 -12.46 10.20 -3.74
N GLY A 57 -12.05 11.13 -4.57
CA GLY A 57 -10.65 11.32 -4.96
C GLY A 57 -10.01 12.43 -4.13
N LEU A 58 -8.76 12.25 -3.74
CA LEU A 58 -7.99 13.21 -2.96
C LEU A 58 -6.59 13.37 -3.55
N VAL A 59 -6.22 14.57 -3.97
CA VAL A 59 -4.83 14.85 -4.37
C VAL A 59 -3.98 14.98 -3.10
N LEU A 60 -3.03 14.06 -2.93
CA LEU A 60 -2.21 13.97 -1.74
C LEU A 60 -0.80 13.49 -2.09
N ASP A 61 0.20 14.30 -1.76
CA ASP A 61 1.62 13.94 -1.81
C ASP A 61 2.05 13.39 -0.44
N VAL A 62 2.31 12.08 -0.37
CA VAL A 62 2.73 11.38 0.86
C VAL A 62 4.08 11.87 1.40
N THR A 63 4.91 12.51 0.56
CA THR A 63 6.21 13.06 0.96
C THR A 63 6.09 14.38 1.74
N LYS A 64 4.90 14.98 1.79
CA LYS A 64 4.60 16.26 2.42
C LYS A 64 3.67 16.07 3.62
N VAL A 65 4.21 16.22 4.82
CA VAL A 65 3.43 16.00 6.06
C VAL A 65 2.17 16.87 6.12
N ASP A 66 2.24 18.11 5.66
CA ASP A 66 1.09 19.02 5.69
C ASP A 66 -0.04 18.53 4.77
N ASN A 67 0.30 17.91 3.62
CA ASN A 67 -0.67 17.27 2.72
C ASN A 67 -1.33 16.06 3.41
N VAL A 68 -0.53 15.22 4.08
CA VAL A 68 -1.05 14.06 4.81
C VAL A 68 -2.01 14.51 5.92
N GLN A 69 -1.62 15.50 6.71
CA GLN A 69 -2.45 16.04 7.80
C GLN A 69 -3.76 16.66 7.28
N ALA A 70 -3.67 17.47 6.23
CA ALA A 70 -4.85 18.07 5.60
C ALA A 70 -5.79 17.01 5.02
N GLY A 71 -5.24 15.99 4.35
CA GLY A 71 -6.02 14.90 3.78
C GLY A 71 -6.74 14.06 4.83
N LEU A 72 -6.06 13.67 5.92
CA LEU A 72 -6.67 12.93 7.02
C LEU A 72 -7.75 13.76 7.73
N LYS A 73 -7.50 15.07 7.91
CA LYS A 73 -8.51 15.97 8.46
C LYS A 73 -9.75 16.04 7.58
N GLN A 74 -9.58 16.20 6.27
CA GLN A 74 -10.70 16.22 5.33
C GLN A 74 -11.51 14.91 5.39
N ILE A 75 -10.83 13.75 5.39
CA ILE A 75 -11.50 12.44 5.50
C ILE A 75 -12.32 12.35 6.79
N PHE A 76 -11.75 12.82 7.90
CA PHE A 76 -12.46 12.79 9.18
C PHE A 76 -13.63 13.77 9.22
N ASP A 77 -13.49 14.96 8.63
CA ASP A 77 -14.58 15.94 8.51
C ASP A 77 -15.74 15.37 7.62
N ASP A 78 -15.40 14.67 6.53
CA ASP A 78 -16.40 14.12 5.59
C ASP A 78 -17.14 12.89 6.13
N PHE A 79 -16.45 12.01 6.87
CA PHE A 79 -16.99 10.70 7.26
C PHE A 79 -17.11 10.47 8.77
N GLY A 80 -16.48 11.29 9.61
CA GLY A 80 -16.45 11.16 11.07
C GLY A 80 -15.64 9.97 11.58
N ARG A 81 -14.99 9.21 10.67
CA ARG A 81 -14.18 8.03 10.98
C ARG A 81 -13.25 7.64 9.84
N LEU A 82 -12.22 6.85 10.18
CA LEU A 82 -11.38 6.13 9.23
C LEU A 82 -11.10 4.74 9.79
N ASP A 83 -11.52 3.67 9.09
CA ASP A 83 -11.37 2.30 9.58
C ASP A 83 -10.10 1.62 9.09
N TYR A 84 -9.81 1.80 7.80
CA TYR A 84 -8.75 1.11 7.10
C TYR A 84 -7.88 2.08 6.32
N VAL A 85 -6.58 1.89 6.40
CA VAL A 85 -5.63 2.60 5.54
C VAL A 85 -4.74 1.59 4.83
N VAL A 86 -4.52 1.82 3.54
CA VAL A 86 -3.50 1.10 2.77
C VAL A 86 -2.47 2.10 2.27
N ASN A 87 -1.27 2.04 2.84
CA ASN A 87 -0.11 2.80 2.40
C ASN A 87 0.55 2.07 1.23
N ASN A 88 0.06 2.34 0.01
CA ASN A 88 0.53 1.70 -1.21
C ASN A 88 1.39 2.64 -2.07
N ALA A 89 1.29 3.96 -1.93
CA ALA A 89 2.12 4.90 -2.67
C ALA A 89 3.59 4.52 -2.58
N GLY A 90 4.26 4.42 -3.72
CA GLY A 90 5.64 4.02 -3.79
C GLY A 90 6.10 3.69 -5.20
N GLY A 91 7.39 3.53 -5.34
CA GLY A 91 8.09 3.19 -6.57
C GLY A 91 9.58 3.41 -6.40
N GLY A 92 10.38 2.97 -7.36
CA GLY A 92 11.81 3.13 -7.26
C GLY A 92 12.53 2.92 -8.58
N VAL A 93 13.79 3.33 -8.60
CA VAL A 93 14.67 3.22 -9.75
C VAL A 93 15.29 1.82 -9.79
N LEU A 94 15.37 1.25 -10.99
CA LEU A 94 16.04 -0.03 -11.24
C LEU A 94 17.43 0.24 -11.86
N LYS A 95 18.49 0.10 -11.05
CA LYS A 95 19.90 0.26 -11.47
C LYS A 95 20.80 -0.69 -10.68
N PRO A 96 21.93 -1.18 -11.25
CA PRO A 96 22.99 -1.82 -10.48
C PRO A 96 23.42 -0.95 -9.32
N PHE A 97 23.81 -1.56 -8.18
CA PHE A 97 24.03 -0.83 -6.93
C PHE A 97 25.09 0.30 -7.06
N ALA A 98 26.17 0.04 -7.80
CA ALA A 98 27.23 1.03 -8.01
C ALA A 98 26.86 2.18 -8.96
N GLU A 99 25.72 2.06 -9.68
CA GLU A 99 25.21 3.07 -10.60
C GLU A 99 24.10 3.94 -9.98
N LEU A 100 23.65 3.59 -8.76
CA LEU A 100 22.72 4.42 -8.02
C LEU A 100 23.38 5.72 -7.61
N THR A 101 22.75 6.83 -7.93
CA THR A 101 23.15 8.15 -7.43
C THR A 101 22.58 8.43 -6.05
N GLU A 102 23.09 9.44 -5.36
CA GLU A 102 22.47 9.92 -4.10
C GLU A 102 21.03 10.36 -4.33
N ASP A 103 20.75 11.05 -5.43
CA ASP A 103 19.39 11.48 -5.79
C ASP A 103 18.45 10.29 -6.00
N ASP A 104 18.87 9.24 -6.74
CA ASP A 104 18.07 8.01 -6.91
C ASP A 104 17.72 7.38 -5.56
N PHE A 105 18.67 7.37 -4.62
CA PHE A 105 18.48 6.83 -3.29
C PHE A 105 17.53 7.71 -2.47
N ASP A 106 17.77 9.01 -2.44
CA ASP A 106 16.98 9.97 -1.65
C ASP A 106 15.53 10.05 -2.15
N GLU A 107 15.31 10.09 -3.47
CA GLU A 107 13.96 10.07 -4.05
C GLU A 107 13.21 8.79 -3.70
N THR A 108 13.85 7.62 -3.87
CA THR A 108 13.22 6.33 -3.58
C THR A 108 12.91 6.17 -2.08
N VAL A 109 13.87 6.44 -1.21
CA VAL A 109 13.69 6.35 0.24
C VAL A 109 12.74 7.45 0.74
N GLY A 110 12.82 8.63 0.14
CA GLY A 110 11.93 9.76 0.42
C GLY A 110 10.46 9.43 0.15
N LEU A 111 10.18 8.82 -0.99
CA LEU A 111 8.83 8.40 -1.36
C LEU A 111 8.37 7.20 -0.55
N ASP A 112 9.08 6.08 -0.65
CA ASP A 112 8.62 4.80 -0.14
C ASP A 112 8.67 4.73 1.39
N LEU A 113 9.87 4.98 1.97
CA LEU A 113 10.08 4.79 3.40
C LEU A 113 9.59 5.99 4.22
N LYS A 114 10.09 7.19 3.88
CA LYS A 114 9.72 8.40 4.61
C LYS A 114 8.25 8.78 4.38
N GLY A 115 7.74 8.64 3.14
CA GLY A 115 6.33 8.87 2.83
C GLY A 115 5.41 7.95 3.63
N THR A 116 5.69 6.64 3.66
CA THR A 116 4.96 5.68 4.50
C THR A 116 5.06 6.03 5.99
N PHE A 117 6.23 6.44 6.49
CA PHE A 117 6.39 6.88 7.88
C PHE A 117 5.51 8.09 8.20
N LEU A 118 5.48 9.10 7.33
CA LEU A 118 4.67 10.30 7.53
C LEU A 118 3.18 9.97 7.59
N CYS A 119 2.71 9.12 6.67
CA CYS A 119 1.33 8.63 6.67
C CYS A 119 1.02 7.87 7.95
N MET A 120 1.75 6.80 8.26
CA MET A 120 1.54 5.97 9.45
C MET A 120 1.49 6.78 10.74
N ARG A 121 2.43 7.75 10.90
CA ARG A 121 2.49 8.58 12.10
C ARG A 121 1.21 9.41 12.29
N GLU A 122 0.70 10.03 11.25
CA GLU A 122 -0.50 10.87 11.34
C GLU A 122 -1.79 10.02 11.42
N GLU A 123 -1.83 8.87 10.74
CA GLU A 123 -2.90 7.88 10.82
C GLU A 123 -3.04 7.32 12.24
N ILE A 124 -1.91 6.94 12.86
CA ILE A 124 -1.90 6.43 14.24
C ILE A 124 -2.40 7.52 15.22
N LYS A 125 -1.99 8.78 15.05
CA LYS A 125 -2.51 9.89 15.87
C LYS A 125 -4.03 10.04 15.75
N LEU A 126 -4.59 9.85 14.55
CA LEU A 126 -6.02 9.86 14.32
C LEU A 126 -6.69 8.66 15.00
N PHE A 127 -6.13 7.46 14.82
CA PHE A 127 -6.66 6.21 15.39
C PHE A 127 -6.61 6.21 16.92
N LEU A 128 -5.59 6.79 17.52
CA LEU A 128 -5.52 6.98 18.98
C LEU A 128 -6.68 7.83 19.52
N LYS A 129 -7.06 8.90 18.80
CA LYS A 129 -8.22 9.73 19.17
C LYS A 129 -9.54 9.00 18.94
N GLN A 130 -9.63 8.20 17.90
CA GLN A 130 -10.81 7.43 17.51
C GLN A 130 -10.99 6.15 18.35
N GLY A 131 -9.90 5.55 18.86
CA GLY A 131 -9.89 4.34 19.67
C GLY A 131 -9.83 3.02 18.90
N PHE A 132 -9.58 3.03 17.58
CA PHE A 132 -9.40 1.84 16.74
C PHE A 132 -8.79 2.23 15.39
N GLY A 133 -8.24 1.26 14.65
CA GLY A 133 -7.79 1.42 13.27
C GLY A 133 -7.03 0.22 12.73
N SER A 134 -6.90 0.14 11.42
CA SER A 134 -6.08 -0.89 10.77
C SER A 134 -5.29 -0.28 9.61
N ILE A 135 -3.98 -0.41 9.67
CA ILE A 135 -3.03 0.01 8.63
C ILE A 135 -2.47 -1.23 7.95
N VAL A 136 -2.43 -1.20 6.63
CA VAL A 136 -1.72 -2.19 5.82
C VAL A 136 -0.72 -1.47 4.92
N ASN A 137 0.56 -1.69 5.14
CA ASN A 137 1.63 -1.12 4.34
C ASN A 137 1.96 -2.01 3.15
N CYS A 138 2.33 -1.41 2.02
CA CYS A 138 2.80 -2.13 0.85
C CYS A 138 4.30 -2.37 0.94
N GLY A 139 4.69 -3.60 1.27
CA GLY A 139 6.05 -4.11 1.17
C GLY A 139 6.40 -4.54 -0.25
N ALA A 140 7.36 -5.44 -0.36
CA ALA A 140 7.71 -6.10 -1.61
C ALA A 140 8.36 -7.46 -1.33
N LEU A 141 8.05 -8.46 -2.16
CA LEU A 141 8.77 -9.76 -2.13
C LEU A 141 10.27 -9.58 -2.26
N GLY A 142 10.72 -8.58 -3.03
CA GLY A 142 12.14 -8.24 -3.21
C GLY A 142 12.90 -8.03 -1.90
N SER A 143 12.22 -7.69 -0.80
CA SER A 143 12.83 -7.57 0.53
C SER A 143 13.29 -8.91 1.11
N ILE A 144 12.78 -10.03 0.59
CA ILE A 144 13.12 -11.39 1.02
C ILE A 144 13.85 -12.12 -0.11
N TYR A 145 13.42 -11.93 -1.35
CA TYR A 145 13.99 -12.53 -2.54
C TYR A 145 14.27 -11.45 -3.58
N ASN A 146 15.53 -10.97 -3.62
CA ASN A 146 15.93 -9.84 -4.46
C ASN A 146 16.52 -10.31 -5.80
N PRO A 147 15.92 -9.95 -6.95
CA PRO A 147 16.46 -10.29 -8.27
C PRO A 147 17.67 -9.43 -8.69
N GLY A 148 18.10 -8.46 -7.88
CA GLY A 148 19.16 -7.51 -8.20
C GLY A 148 18.64 -6.19 -8.80
N GLY A 149 19.51 -5.17 -8.84
CA GLY A 149 19.20 -3.88 -9.46
C GLY A 149 18.19 -3.00 -8.73
N MET A 150 17.87 -3.30 -7.47
CA MET A 150 16.78 -2.65 -6.71
C MET A 150 17.25 -2.10 -5.35
N GLY A 151 18.51 -1.70 -5.23
CA GLY A 151 19.15 -1.41 -3.93
C GLY A 151 18.37 -0.43 -3.05
N ALA A 152 18.08 0.78 -3.54
CA ALA A 152 17.34 1.80 -2.78
C ALA A 152 15.91 1.34 -2.45
N TYR A 153 15.20 0.75 -3.43
CA TYR A 153 13.84 0.26 -3.27
C TYR A 153 13.76 -0.84 -2.19
N ILE A 154 14.65 -1.83 -2.24
CA ILE A 154 14.68 -2.91 -1.24
C ILE A 154 15.04 -2.39 0.14
N ALA A 155 15.96 -1.42 0.25
CA ALA A 155 16.24 -0.75 1.52
C ALA A 155 15.00 -0.10 2.10
N ALA A 156 14.25 0.64 1.28
CA ALA A 156 12.99 1.28 1.70
C ALA A 156 11.93 0.26 2.12
N LYS A 157 11.71 -0.80 1.32
CA LYS A 157 10.69 -1.82 1.61
C LYS A 157 11.01 -2.67 2.84
N ASN A 158 12.29 -2.97 3.12
CA ASN A 158 12.71 -3.56 4.39
C ASN A 158 12.46 -2.62 5.57
N GLY A 159 12.75 -1.32 5.41
CA GLY A 159 12.43 -0.31 6.42
C GLY A 159 10.94 -0.25 6.75
N ILE A 160 10.06 -0.36 5.74
CA ILE A 160 8.60 -0.42 5.93
C ILE A 160 8.21 -1.64 6.78
N MET A 161 8.78 -2.83 6.51
CA MET A 161 8.52 -4.02 7.31
C MET A 161 8.93 -3.83 8.76
N GLY A 162 10.11 -3.22 9.01
CA GLY A 162 10.59 -2.89 10.37
C GLY A 162 9.67 -1.89 11.09
N MET A 163 9.25 -0.82 10.41
CA MET A 163 8.31 0.16 10.98
C MET A 163 6.94 -0.47 11.27
N THR A 164 6.48 -1.38 10.43
CA THR A 164 5.23 -2.13 10.63
C THR A 164 5.27 -2.91 11.94
N GLN A 165 6.36 -3.64 12.19
CA GLN A 165 6.54 -4.42 13.41
C GLN A 165 6.61 -3.53 14.66
N ALA A 166 7.38 -2.45 14.60
CA ALA A 166 7.50 -1.51 15.72
C ALA A 166 6.16 -0.88 16.09
N ALA A 167 5.46 -0.30 15.12
CA ALA A 167 4.15 0.31 15.36
C ALA A 167 3.08 -0.70 15.82
N ALA A 168 3.13 -1.94 15.33
CA ALA A 168 2.23 -3.00 15.76
C ALA A 168 2.36 -3.30 17.26
N VAL A 169 3.60 -3.37 17.76
CA VAL A 169 3.87 -3.61 19.19
C VAL A 169 3.46 -2.42 20.04
N ASP A 170 3.77 -1.19 19.58
CA ASP A 170 3.49 0.03 20.33
C ASP A 170 1.98 0.27 20.57
N TYR A 171 1.10 -0.18 19.64
CA TYR A 171 -0.31 0.21 19.63
C TYR A 171 -1.32 -0.95 19.62
N ALA A 172 -0.88 -2.21 19.80
CA ALA A 172 -1.78 -3.37 19.75
C ALA A 172 -2.87 -3.32 20.84
N ASP A 173 -2.53 -2.91 22.05
CA ASP A 173 -3.45 -2.79 23.19
C ASP A 173 -4.47 -1.66 23.02
N GLN A 174 -4.26 -0.76 22.07
CA GLN A 174 -5.11 0.37 21.73
C GLN A 174 -6.05 0.07 20.55
N LYS A 175 -6.21 -1.20 20.18
CA LYS A 175 -7.05 -1.67 19.07
C LYS A 175 -6.61 -1.10 17.70
N ILE A 176 -5.32 -0.82 17.55
CA ILE A 176 -4.71 -0.41 16.30
C ILE A 176 -3.86 -1.57 15.81
N ARG A 177 -4.16 -2.06 14.60
CA ARG A 177 -3.38 -3.10 13.95
C ARG A 177 -2.55 -2.50 12.82
N VAL A 178 -1.31 -2.95 12.70
CA VAL A 178 -0.41 -2.53 11.63
C VAL A 178 0.21 -3.78 11.02
N ASN A 179 -0.05 -4.03 9.74
CA ASN A 179 0.50 -5.17 9.00
C ASN A 179 1.12 -4.71 7.68
N CYS A 180 1.79 -5.61 7.02
CA CYS A 180 2.39 -5.41 5.72
C CYS A 180 1.91 -6.53 4.77
N VAL A 181 1.60 -6.18 3.54
CA VAL A 181 1.47 -7.14 2.43
C VAL A 181 2.64 -6.89 1.49
N ALA A 182 3.34 -7.94 1.13
CA ALA A 182 4.48 -7.90 0.23
C ALA A 182 4.13 -8.64 -1.08
N PRO A 183 3.70 -7.90 -2.11
CA PRO A 183 3.40 -8.48 -3.42
C PRO A 183 4.65 -9.08 -4.08
N GLY A 184 4.44 -10.17 -4.80
CA GLY A 184 5.41 -10.75 -5.72
C GLY A 184 5.43 -10.04 -7.08
N LEU A 185 5.68 -10.81 -8.13
CA LEU A 185 5.62 -10.32 -9.51
C LEU A 185 4.16 -10.05 -9.88
N THR A 186 3.73 -8.82 -9.73
CA THR A 186 2.35 -8.38 -10.04
C THR A 186 2.33 -7.68 -11.39
N LYS A 187 1.40 -8.05 -12.26
CA LYS A 187 1.24 -7.43 -13.58
C LYS A 187 0.64 -6.03 -13.43
N THR A 188 1.46 -5.02 -13.67
CA THR A 188 1.10 -3.59 -13.69
C THR A 188 1.89 -2.90 -14.81
N ASP A 189 1.60 -1.64 -15.08
CA ASP A 189 2.38 -0.87 -16.06
C ASP A 189 3.87 -0.74 -15.66
N LEU A 190 4.16 -0.74 -14.35
CA LEU A 190 5.52 -0.67 -13.82
C LEU A 190 6.32 -1.98 -14.00
N THR A 191 5.64 -3.12 -14.13
CA THR A 191 6.24 -4.46 -14.22
C THR A 191 6.04 -5.08 -15.60
N SER A 192 6.10 -4.27 -16.65
CA SER A 192 5.93 -4.70 -18.05
C SER A 192 7.29 -4.96 -18.74
N GLY A 193 7.22 -5.47 -19.96
CA GLY A 193 8.37 -5.63 -20.85
C GLY A 193 9.42 -6.62 -20.34
N ASP A 194 10.71 -6.24 -20.48
CA ASP A 194 11.85 -7.11 -20.18
C ASP A 194 11.93 -7.53 -18.71
N PHE A 195 11.52 -6.65 -17.79
CA PHE A 195 11.50 -6.99 -16.37
C PHE A 195 10.56 -8.17 -16.10
N LEU A 196 9.34 -8.12 -16.62
CA LEU A 196 8.37 -9.20 -16.51
C LEU A 196 8.93 -10.49 -17.11
N ALA A 197 9.48 -10.43 -18.33
CA ALA A 197 10.02 -11.59 -19.05
C ALA A 197 11.17 -12.25 -18.29
N ASN A 198 12.04 -11.48 -17.64
CA ASN A 198 13.19 -11.97 -16.90
C ASN A 198 12.83 -12.59 -15.54
N VAL A 199 11.83 -12.02 -14.84
CA VAL A 199 11.44 -12.47 -13.50
C VAL A 199 10.42 -13.60 -13.54
N LEU A 200 9.53 -13.62 -14.53
CA LEU A 200 8.47 -14.63 -14.66
C LEU A 200 8.93 -16.09 -14.56
N PRO A 201 10.05 -16.52 -15.17
CA PRO A 201 10.54 -17.90 -15.06
C PRO A 201 10.86 -18.33 -13.63
N THR A 202 11.18 -17.40 -12.73
CA THR A 202 11.51 -17.69 -11.32
C THR A 202 10.24 -17.97 -10.48
N VAL A 203 9.06 -17.57 -10.95
CA VAL A 203 7.81 -17.77 -10.22
C VAL A 203 7.35 -19.23 -10.36
N PRO A 204 7.22 -20.02 -9.26
CA PRO A 204 6.77 -21.40 -9.32
C PRO A 204 5.40 -21.60 -9.98
N MET A 205 4.45 -20.69 -9.76
CA MET A 205 3.13 -20.71 -10.39
C MET A 205 3.14 -20.36 -11.89
N LYS A 206 4.32 -20.01 -12.47
CA LYS A 206 4.55 -19.76 -13.91
C LYS A 206 3.65 -18.66 -14.50
N ARG A 207 3.20 -17.75 -13.69
CA ARG A 207 2.48 -16.54 -14.09
C ARG A 207 2.74 -15.40 -13.11
N ALA A 208 2.54 -14.19 -13.58
CA ALA A 208 2.44 -13.03 -12.68
C ALA A 208 1.09 -13.06 -11.94
N GLU A 209 1.07 -12.47 -10.76
CA GLU A 209 -0.16 -12.15 -10.03
C GLU A 209 -0.87 -10.98 -10.70
N SER A 210 -2.20 -10.97 -10.72
CA SER A 210 -2.94 -9.78 -11.12
C SER A 210 -3.07 -8.78 -9.96
N ALA A 211 -3.27 -7.50 -10.28
CA ALA A 211 -3.50 -6.49 -9.26
C ALA A 211 -4.76 -6.78 -8.42
N GLU A 212 -5.78 -7.42 -9.02
CA GLU A 212 -7.01 -7.82 -8.34
C GLU A 212 -6.79 -8.99 -7.38
N GLU A 213 -5.85 -9.90 -7.66
CA GLU A 213 -5.52 -11.01 -6.75
C GLU A 213 -4.86 -10.46 -5.49
N VAL A 214 -3.83 -9.62 -5.62
CA VAL A 214 -3.16 -9.04 -4.45
C VAL A 214 -4.05 -8.06 -3.70
N ALA A 215 -4.95 -7.34 -4.38
CA ALA A 215 -5.91 -6.43 -3.75
C ALA A 215 -6.79 -7.14 -2.70
N LYS A 216 -7.22 -8.37 -2.98
CA LYS A 216 -7.99 -9.20 -2.04
C LYS A 216 -7.20 -9.50 -0.77
N VAL A 217 -5.88 -9.74 -0.90
CA VAL A 217 -5.01 -9.97 0.26
C VAL A 217 -4.94 -8.70 1.14
N PHE A 218 -4.75 -7.52 0.53
CA PHE A 218 -4.75 -6.26 1.28
C PHE A 218 -6.07 -6.03 2.03
N VAL A 219 -7.20 -6.21 1.36
CA VAL A 219 -8.51 -5.99 1.98
C VAL A 219 -8.79 -7.02 3.07
N PHE A 220 -8.44 -8.30 2.89
CA PHE A 220 -8.53 -9.33 3.93
C PHE A 220 -7.70 -8.94 5.17
N VAL A 221 -6.44 -8.56 4.98
CA VAL A 221 -5.55 -8.17 6.09
C VAL A 221 -6.07 -6.93 6.82
N ALA A 222 -6.60 -5.96 6.07
CA ALA A 222 -7.15 -4.74 6.63
C ALA A 222 -8.41 -5.01 7.48
N SER A 223 -9.34 -5.84 6.98
CA SER A 223 -10.71 -5.90 7.49
C SER A 223 -11.06 -7.18 8.24
N GLU A 224 -10.51 -8.34 7.84
CA GLU A 224 -10.94 -9.66 8.35
C GLU A 224 -9.90 -10.31 9.27
N ALA A 225 -8.61 -10.04 9.07
CA ALA A 225 -7.52 -10.61 9.85
C ALA A 225 -7.40 -9.96 11.24
N THR A 226 -8.45 -10.03 12.07
CA THR A 226 -8.61 -9.23 13.30
C THR A 226 -7.63 -9.57 14.42
N PHE A 227 -6.99 -10.74 14.39
CA PHE A 227 -5.96 -11.15 15.36
C PHE A 227 -4.53 -11.06 14.80
N MET A 228 -4.36 -10.40 13.64
CA MET A 228 -3.05 -10.20 13.02
C MET A 228 -2.59 -8.76 13.21
N THR A 229 -1.38 -8.60 13.78
CA THR A 229 -0.65 -7.32 13.83
C THR A 229 0.85 -7.60 13.77
N GLY A 230 1.64 -6.72 13.16
CA GLY A 230 3.08 -6.85 12.99
C GLY A 230 3.51 -7.87 11.93
N GLN A 231 2.58 -8.44 11.16
CA GLN A 231 2.88 -9.49 10.20
C GLN A 231 3.20 -8.93 8.81
N THR A 232 4.09 -9.61 8.08
CA THR A 232 4.27 -9.42 6.65
C THR A 232 3.73 -10.64 5.91
N ILE A 233 2.73 -10.42 5.09
CA ILE A 233 2.06 -11.46 4.31
C ILE A 233 2.59 -11.42 2.87
N LEU A 234 3.14 -12.54 2.41
CA LEU A 234 3.65 -12.68 1.04
C LEU A 234 2.54 -13.17 0.12
N SER A 235 2.41 -12.51 -1.04
CA SER A 235 1.60 -12.98 -2.16
C SER A 235 2.54 -13.11 -3.36
N ASP A 236 3.17 -14.28 -3.54
CA ASP A 236 4.39 -14.40 -4.33
C ASP A 236 4.44 -15.59 -5.30
N GLY A 237 3.34 -16.35 -5.42
CA GLY A 237 3.29 -17.51 -6.31
C GLY A 237 4.30 -18.62 -5.96
N GLY A 238 4.81 -18.64 -4.72
CA GLY A 238 5.71 -19.65 -4.18
C GLY A 238 7.20 -19.32 -4.30
N VAL A 239 7.57 -18.11 -4.70
CA VAL A 239 8.98 -17.70 -4.88
C VAL A 239 9.77 -17.80 -3.58
N SER A 240 9.20 -17.36 -2.47
CA SER A 240 9.91 -17.34 -1.18
C SER A 240 10.14 -18.71 -0.54
N VAL A 241 9.41 -19.75 -0.98
CA VAL A 241 9.47 -21.09 -0.36
C VAL A 241 10.24 -22.13 -1.17
N GLY A 242 10.71 -21.80 -2.34
CA GLY A 242 11.60 -22.67 -3.11
C GLY A 242 11.73 -22.28 -4.58
N LEU A 243 12.97 -22.40 -5.07
CA LEU A 243 13.29 -22.42 -6.51
C LEU A 243 13.17 -23.85 -6.99
N LYS A 244 12.46 -24.06 -8.10
CA LYS A 244 12.49 -25.33 -8.83
C LYS A 244 13.43 -25.20 -10.01
#